data_53ac37aac319186a77dbd5240f8b8846
#
_entry.id   53ac37aac319186a77dbd5240f8b8846
#
_cell.length_a   1.000
_cell.length_b   1.000
_cell.length_c   1.000
_cell.angle_alpha   90.00
_cell.angle_beta   90.00
_cell.angle_gamma   90.00
#
_symmetry.space_group_name_H-M   'P 1'
#
loop_
_entity.id
_entity.type
_entity.pdbx_description
1 polymer ?
#
loop_
_entity_poly.entity_id
_entity_poly.type
_entity_poly.pdbx_seq_one_letter_code
_entity_poly.pdbx_strand_id
1 'polypeptide(L)'
;VNCNSSAVPTVGIHYILELSAKEKDFLLNNHKVLEFFNNTLKEIEATIVSVSFKEFNNCGMSGVFVLAESHFSFHTWPEENYVSVDLYVCGSKTKHSKFLKEISKKFEVNDVLIVKRGIRDHIKFKIEKFDV
;
A
#
# COMPACT_ATOMS: atom_id res chain seq x y z
N VAL A 1 -3.84 -9.60 15.57
CA VAL A 1 -4.60 -8.35 15.67
C VAL A 1 -6.00 -8.59 15.13
N ASN A 2 -6.95 -8.21 15.90
CA ASN A 2 -8.34 -8.38 15.53
C ASN A 2 -8.97 -7.02 15.20
N CYS A 3 -9.19 -6.76 13.95
CA CYS A 3 -9.90 -5.57 13.49
C CYS A 3 -11.39 -5.71 13.69
N ASN A 4 -11.82 -6.90 13.97
CA ASN A 4 -13.22 -7.20 14.09
C ASN A 4 -13.66 -7.07 15.53
N SER A 5 -14.08 -5.91 15.89
CA SER A 5 -14.80 -5.72 17.14
C SER A 5 -16.23 -6.19 16.91
N SER A 6 -16.72 -7.09 17.72
CA SER A 6 -18.04 -7.67 17.56
C SER A 6 -19.17 -6.63 17.50
N ALA A 7 -18.96 -5.49 18.10
CA ALA A 7 -19.98 -4.45 18.20
C ALA A 7 -19.94 -3.42 17.06
N VAL A 8 -18.89 -3.43 16.25
CA VAL A 8 -18.66 -2.37 15.27
C VAL A 8 -18.53 -2.97 13.87
N PRO A 9 -19.19 -2.39 12.85
CA PRO A 9 -18.97 -2.81 11.47
C PRO A 9 -17.51 -2.64 11.12
N THR A 10 -16.90 -3.68 10.56
CA THR A 10 -15.54 -3.59 10.10
C THR A 10 -15.54 -2.92 8.73
N VAL A 11 -14.76 -1.87 8.61
CA VAL A 11 -14.58 -1.16 7.35
C VAL A 11 -13.12 -1.27 6.95
N GLY A 12 -12.90 -1.88 5.78
CA GLY A 12 -11.59 -1.93 5.18
C GLY A 12 -11.40 -0.75 4.23
N ILE A 13 -10.23 -0.21 4.20
CA ILE A 13 -9.86 0.85 3.26
C ILE A 13 -8.81 0.30 2.32
N HIS A 14 -9.08 0.37 1.02
CA HIS A 14 -8.20 -0.15 0.00
C HIS A 14 -7.68 0.99 -0.87
N TYR A 15 -6.39 1.24 -0.82
CA TYR A 15 -5.72 2.22 -1.66
C TYR A 15 -5.11 1.51 -2.86
N ILE A 16 -5.42 2.00 -4.04
CA ILE A 16 -4.86 1.50 -5.30
C ILE A 16 -4.14 2.65 -5.95
N LEU A 17 -2.81 2.55 -6.06
CA LEU A 17 -1.99 3.67 -6.51
C LEU A 17 -1.19 3.35 -7.76
N GLU A 18 -1.05 4.38 -8.61
CA GLU A 18 -0.14 4.39 -9.73
C GLU A 18 0.94 5.42 -9.43
N LEU A 19 2.20 4.98 -9.36
CA LEU A 19 3.30 5.80 -8.89
C LEU A 19 4.45 5.87 -9.87
N SER A 20 5.23 6.94 -9.79
CA SER A 20 6.55 7.01 -10.39
C SER A 20 7.54 7.56 -9.37
N ALA A 21 8.79 7.11 -9.42
CA ALA A 21 9.79 7.58 -8.49
C ALA A 21 10.21 9.01 -8.83
N LYS A 22 10.38 9.82 -7.79
CA LYS A 22 10.85 11.21 -7.95
C LYS A 22 12.32 11.28 -8.31
N GLU A 23 13.12 10.37 -7.74
CA GLU A 23 14.55 10.31 -8.01
C GLU A 23 14.82 9.34 -9.15
N LYS A 24 15.62 9.78 -10.11
CA LYS A 24 16.05 8.93 -11.21
C LYS A 24 16.75 7.69 -10.65
N ASP A 25 16.44 6.55 -11.25
CA ASP A 25 17.06 5.26 -10.93
C ASP A 25 16.77 4.72 -9.51
N PHE A 26 15.86 5.35 -8.77
CA PHE A 26 15.48 4.82 -7.45
C PHE A 26 14.99 3.38 -7.55
N LEU A 27 14.21 3.06 -8.59
CA LEU A 27 13.64 1.73 -8.77
C LEU A 27 14.67 0.66 -9.16
N LEU A 28 15.88 1.06 -9.53
CA LEU A 28 16.95 0.11 -9.81
C LEU A 28 17.55 -0.49 -8.53
N ASN A 29 17.27 0.14 -7.37
CA ASN A 29 17.77 -0.34 -6.11
C ASN A 29 16.66 -1.00 -5.31
N ASN A 30 16.49 -2.31 -5.52
CA ASN A 30 15.41 -3.07 -4.87
C ASN A 30 15.46 -2.98 -3.34
N HIS A 31 16.67 -2.97 -2.77
CA HIS A 31 16.81 -2.87 -1.32
C HIS A 31 16.24 -1.56 -0.78
N LYS A 32 16.54 -0.44 -1.45
CA LYS A 32 16.01 0.87 -1.03
C LYS A 32 14.51 0.96 -1.19
N VAL A 33 13.96 0.38 -2.26
CA VAL A 33 12.52 0.35 -2.48
C VAL A 33 11.84 -0.42 -1.36
N LEU A 34 12.35 -1.61 -1.06
CA LEU A 34 11.79 -2.46 -0.02
C LEU A 34 11.88 -1.80 1.35
N GLU A 35 13.02 -1.18 1.65
CA GLU A 35 13.22 -0.45 2.90
C GLU A 35 12.25 0.71 3.03
N PHE A 36 12.05 1.46 1.95
CA PHE A 36 11.12 2.58 1.95
C PHE A 36 9.69 2.12 2.26
N PHE A 37 9.23 1.06 1.61
CA PHE A 37 7.89 0.53 1.89
C PHE A 37 7.77 0.00 3.31
N ASN A 38 8.80 -0.69 3.78
CA ASN A 38 8.81 -1.17 5.16
C ASN A 38 8.65 -0.01 6.15
N ASN A 39 9.38 1.07 5.95
CA ASN A 39 9.33 2.24 6.81
C ASN A 39 7.98 2.97 6.69
N THR A 40 7.44 3.05 5.49
CA THR A 40 6.11 3.64 5.27
C THR A 40 5.03 2.91 6.06
N LEU A 41 5.08 1.57 6.03
CA LEU A 41 4.11 0.76 6.76
C LEU A 41 4.24 0.96 8.26
N LYS A 42 5.46 1.10 8.78
CA LYS A 42 5.66 1.40 10.19
C LYS A 42 5.12 2.78 10.57
N GLU A 43 5.30 3.76 9.71
CA GLU A 43 4.81 5.12 9.98
C GLU A 43 3.30 5.19 10.06
N ILE A 44 2.58 4.37 9.31
CA ILE A 44 1.13 4.31 9.41
C ILE A 44 0.68 3.33 10.49
N GLU A 45 1.62 2.81 11.27
CA GLU A 45 1.37 1.88 12.39
C GLU A 45 0.69 0.58 11.95
N ALA A 46 1.05 0.11 10.75
CA ALA A 46 0.67 -1.23 10.31
C ALA A 46 1.58 -2.26 10.97
N THR A 47 1.03 -3.41 11.27
CA THR A 47 1.78 -4.49 11.91
C THR A 47 2.27 -5.46 10.84
N ILE A 48 3.56 -5.43 10.55
CA ILE A 48 4.15 -6.31 9.54
C ILE A 48 4.33 -7.71 10.14
N VAL A 49 3.67 -8.70 9.53
CA VAL A 49 3.77 -10.10 9.94
C VAL A 49 4.90 -10.78 9.16
N SER A 50 4.93 -10.58 7.87
CA SER A 50 5.95 -11.17 7.01
C SER A 50 6.04 -10.39 5.71
N VAL A 51 7.14 -10.61 4.99
CA VAL A 51 7.31 -10.05 3.66
C VAL A 51 7.81 -11.15 2.73
N SER A 52 7.27 -11.17 1.53
CA SER A 52 7.74 -12.06 0.48
C SER A 52 7.92 -11.24 -0.79
N PHE A 53 8.99 -11.48 -1.52
CA PHE A 53 9.23 -10.76 -2.75
C PHE A 53 10.04 -11.58 -3.75
N LYS A 54 9.90 -11.19 -5.00
CA LYS A 54 10.65 -11.78 -6.12
C LYS A 54 11.36 -10.66 -6.85
N GLU A 55 12.67 -10.80 -7.01
CA GLU A 55 13.47 -9.88 -7.81
C GLU A 55 13.60 -10.45 -9.22
N PHE A 56 13.52 -9.56 -10.20
CA PHE A 56 13.66 -9.92 -11.60
C PHE A 56 15.00 -9.46 -12.15
N ASN A 57 15.41 -10.02 -13.30
CA ASN A 57 16.73 -9.74 -13.87
C ASN A 57 16.93 -8.26 -14.25
N ASN A 58 15.86 -7.55 -14.53
CA ASN A 58 15.93 -6.12 -14.88
C ASN A 58 15.89 -5.20 -13.66
N CYS A 59 16.17 -5.73 -12.48
CA CYS A 59 16.07 -5.03 -11.21
C CYS A 59 14.64 -4.72 -10.76
N GLY A 60 13.64 -5.12 -11.53
CA GLY A 60 12.24 -5.00 -11.10
C GLY A 60 11.93 -5.98 -9.99
N MET A 61 10.86 -5.72 -9.27
CA MET A 61 10.50 -6.52 -8.10
C MET A 61 9.00 -6.56 -7.92
N SER A 62 8.51 -7.71 -7.47
CA SER A 62 7.13 -7.84 -6.98
C SER A 62 7.21 -8.25 -5.53
N GLY A 63 6.39 -7.68 -4.69
CA GLY A 63 6.42 -8.05 -3.28
C GLY A 63 5.08 -7.87 -2.60
N VAL A 64 4.96 -8.55 -1.47
CA VAL A 64 3.79 -8.44 -0.60
C VAL A 64 4.23 -8.43 0.85
N PHE A 65 3.70 -7.48 1.60
CA PHE A 65 3.81 -7.47 3.04
C PHE A 65 2.50 -8.00 3.59
N VAL A 66 2.57 -9.10 4.32
CA VAL A 66 1.42 -9.60 5.06
C VAL A 66 1.33 -8.77 6.33
N LEU A 67 0.21 -8.13 6.52
CA LEU A 67 -0.03 -7.28 7.69
C LEU A 67 -1.06 -7.95 8.58
N ALA A 68 -0.95 -7.75 9.89
CA ALA A 68 -1.98 -8.24 10.80
C ALA A 68 -3.35 -7.68 10.43
N GLU A 69 -3.37 -6.47 9.83
CA GLU A 69 -4.59 -5.80 9.40
C GLU A 69 -5.02 -6.14 7.98
N SER A 70 -4.18 -6.73 7.15
CA SER A 70 -4.44 -7.25 5.82
C SER A 70 -3.16 -7.37 4.96
N HIS A 71 -2.92 -6.46 4.01
CA HIS A 71 -1.73 -6.58 3.15
C HIS A 71 -1.37 -5.28 2.47
N PHE A 72 -0.11 -5.24 2.02
CA PHE A 72 0.42 -4.22 1.13
C PHE A 72 1.17 -4.97 0.03
N SER A 73 0.82 -4.74 -1.22
CA SER A 73 1.50 -5.38 -2.35
C SER A 73 1.98 -4.34 -3.34
N PHE A 74 3.04 -4.67 -4.06
CA PHE A 74 3.62 -3.75 -5.03
C PHE A 74 4.32 -4.49 -6.16
N HIS A 75 4.43 -3.80 -7.29
CA HIS A 75 5.15 -4.24 -8.48
C HIS A 75 5.93 -3.07 -9.03
N THR A 76 7.20 -3.26 -9.33
CA THR A 76 8.01 -2.20 -9.92
C THR A 76 8.41 -2.53 -11.35
N TRP A 77 8.42 -1.51 -12.20
CA TRP A 77 8.92 -1.57 -13.57
C TRP A 77 9.94 -0.44 -13.73
N PRO A 78 11.23 -0.71 -13.40
CA PRO A 78 12.27 0.34 -13.47
C PRO A 78 12.42 0.98 -14.85
N GLU A 79 12.24 0.20 -15.91
CA GLU A 79 12.36 0.69 -17.28
C GLU A 79 11.30 1.72 -17.65
N GLU A 80 10.16 1.69 -16.94
CA GLU A 80 9.07 2.64 -17.14
C GLU A 80 8.98 3.66 -16.01
N ASN A 81 9.88 3.58 -15.03
CA ASN A 81 9.81 4.37 -13.81
C ASN A 81 8.43 4.28 -13.14
N TYR A 82 7.88 3.09 -13.09
CA TYR A 82 6.50 2.87 -12.69
C TYR A 82 6.41 1.84 -11.56
N VAL A 83 5.52 2.12 -10.60
CA VAL A 83 5.18 1.19 -9.52
C VAL A 83 3.67 1.16 -9.36
N SER A 84 3.12 -0.04 -9.29
CA SER A 84 1.74 -0.23 -8.87
C SER A 84 1.73 -0.66 -7.40
N VAL A 85 0.79 -0.13 -6.63
CA VAL A 85 0.72 -0.37 -5.19
C VAL A 85 -0.72 -0.58 -4.77
N ASP A 86 -0.90 -1.57 -3.88
CA ASP A 86 -2.15 -1.83 -3.20
C ASP A 86 -1.91 -1.84 -1.70
N LEU A 87 -2.68 -1.05 -0.95
CA LEU A 87 -2.73 -1.14 0.49
C LEU A 87 -4.17 -1.40 0.90
N TYR A 88 -4.41 -2.55 1.52
CA TYR A 88 -5.72 -2.86 2.07
C TYR A 88 -5.60 -3.09 3.57
N VAL A 89 -6.23 -2.23 4.36
CA VAL A 89 -6.12 -2.28 5.81
C VAL A 89 -7.47 -2.07 6.47
N CYS A 90 -7.56 -2.50 7.72
CA CYS A 90 -8.69 -2.20 8.58
C CYS A 90 -8.55 -0.74 9.03
N GLY A 91 -9.56 0.06 8.71
CA GLY A 91 -9.49 1.50 8.94
C GLY A 91 -9.40 1.93 10.41
N SER A 92 -9.75 1.04 11.34
CA SER A 92 -9.74 1.36 12.77
C SER A 92 -8.40 1.08 13.46
N LYS A 93 -7.47 0.36 12.80
CA LYS A 93 -6.25 -0.13 13.44
C LYS A 93 -4.99 0.55 12.93
N THR A 94 -5.03 1.18 11.79
CA THR A 94 -3.87 1.84 11.21
C THR A 94 -4.14 3.33 11.03
N LYS A 95 -3.06 4.10 10.98
CA LYS A 95 -3.14 5.52 10.64
C LYS A 95 -3.03 5.68 9.12
N HIS A 96 -3.91 4.99 8.40
CA HIS A 96 -3.88 4.95 6.95
C HIS A 96 -4.00 6.33 6.30
N SER A 97 -4.60 7.31 7.00
CA SER A 97 -4.71 8.67 6.46
C SER A 97 -3.35 9.32 6.19
N LYS A 98 -2.27 8.80 6.78
CA LYS A 98 -0.92 9.28 6.54
C LYS A 98 -0.28 8.62 5.32
N PHE A 99 -0.90 7.60 4.74
CA PHE A 99 -0.25 6.77 3.73
C PHE A 99 0.18 7.56 2.50
N LEU A 100 -0.72 8.35 1.92
CA LEU A 100 -0.39 9.12 0.73
C LEU A 100 0.74 10.11 0.98
N LYS A 101 0.75 10.74 2.15
CA LYS A 101 1.80 11.66 2.52
C LYS A 101 3.15 10.96 2.63
N GLU A 102 3.18 9.77 3.24
CA GLU A 102 4.42 9.02 3.38
C GLU A 102 4.93 8.55 2.02
N ILE A 103 4.06 8.03 1.18
CA ILE A 103 4.41 7.61 -0.19
C ILE A 103 4.98 8.79 -0.98
N SER A 104 4.39 9.97 -0.82
CA SER A 104 4.80 11.17 -1.57
C SER A 104 6.20 11.65 -1.26
N LYS A 105 6.85 11.11 -0.23
CA LYS A 105 8.25 11.47 0.08
C LYS A 105 9.21 11.00 -1.00
N LYS A 106 8.91 9.89 -1.67
CA LYS A 106 9.79 9.29 -2.69
C LYS A 106 9.10 9.10 -4.04
N PHE A 107 7.78 9.20 -4.08
CA PHE A 107 7.02 8.93 -5.29
C PHE A 107 6.09 10.07 -5.65
N GLU A 108 5.92 10.27 -6.96
CA GLU A 108 4.80 11.03 -7.49
C GLU A 108 3.60 10.08 -7.51
N VAL A 109 2.48 10.51 -6.96
CA VAL A 109 1.23 9.76 -7.02
C VAL A 109 0.49 10.22 -8.28
N ASN A 110 0.53 9.40 -9.32
CA ASN A 110 -0.04 9.76 -10.61
C ASN A 110 -1.55 9.52 -10.67
N ASP A 111 -2.01 8.51 -9.96
CA ASP A 111 -3.43 8.23 -9.84
C ASP A 111 -3.68 7.49 -8.52
N VAL A 112 -4.83 7.72 -7.93
CA VAL A 112 -5.21 7.06 -6.70
C VAL A 112 -6.70 6.76 -6.70
N LEU A 113 -7.03 5.52 -6.34
CA LEU A 113 -8.39 5.08 -6.13
C LEU A 113 -8.50 4.58 -4.70
N ILE A 114 -9.51 5.03 -3.98
CA ILE A 114 -9.76 4.55 -2.63
C ILE A 114 -11.12 3.86 -2.61
N VAL A 115 -11.10 2.61 -2.15
CA VAL A 115 -12.31 1.79 -2.07
C VAL A 115 -12.59 1.52 -0.60
N LYS A 116 -13.73 1.97 -0.11
CA LYS A 116 -14.20 1.63 1.22
C LYS A 116 -14.99 0.34 1.12
N ARG A 117 -14.59 -0.64 1.90
CA ARG A 117 -15.17 -1.98 1.86
C ARG A 117 -15.73 -2.30 3.24
N GLY A 118 -17.02 -2.57 3.27
CA GLY A 118 -17.69 -2.89 4.53
C GLY A 118 -18.16 -4.33 4.57
N ILE A 119 -18.09 -4.93 5.77
CA ILE A 119 -18.57 -6.29 5.97
C ILE A 119 -19.59 -6.24 7.10
N ARG A 120 -20.83 -6.07 6.73
CA ARG A 120 -21.92 -6.17 7.69
C ARG A 120 -23.21 -6.40 6.93
N ASP A 121 -23.86 -7.52 7.20
CA ASP A 121 -25.08 -7.94 6.53
C ASP A 121 -24.87 -8.14 5.03
N HIS A 122 -24.20 -7.22 4.40
CA HIS A 122 -23.86 -7.23 2.97
C HIS A 122 -22.46 -6.72 2.77
N ILE A 123 -21.87 -7.12 1.65
CA ILE A 123 -20.61 -6.52 1.19
C ILE A 123 -20.99 -5.26 0.44
N LYS A 124 -20.45 -4.13 0.87
CA LYS A 124 -20.70 -2.84 0.24
C LYS A 124 -19.40 -2.21 -0.19
N PHE A 125 -19.43 -1.59 -1.36
CA PHE A 125 -18.28 -0.86 -1.88
C PHE A 125 -18.65 0.61 -2.04
N LYS A 126 -17.74 1.47 -1.63
CA LYS A 126 -17.79 2.87 -1.99
C LYS A 126 -16.45 3.25 -2.60
N ILE A 127 -16.49 3.75 -3.82
CA ILE A 127 -15.31 4.09 -4.57
C ILE A 127 -15.13 5.59 -4.55
N GLU A 128 -13.95 6.04 -4.15
CA GLU A 128 -13.58 7.45 -4.16
C GLU A 128 -12.29 7.58 -4.96
N LYS A 129 -12.30 8.48 -5.96
CA LYS A 129 -11.12 8.79 -6.73
C LYS A 129 -10.64 10.17 -6.33
N PHE A 130 -9.35 10.29 -6.09
CA PHE A 130 -8.73 11.56 -5.71
C PHE A 130 -7.94 12.13 -6.87
N ASP A 131 -8.10 13.44 -7.08
CA ASP A 131 -7.25 14.17 -8.01
C ASP A 131 -5.94 14.48 -7.30
N VAL A 132 -4.84 14.18 -7.96
CA VAL A 132 -3.50 14.40 -7.43
C VAL A 132 -2.70 15.37 -8.27
#